data_04348c7bb6898bfe3ca909bbf561a494
#
_entry.id   04348c7bb6898bfe3ca909bbf561a494
#
_cell.length_a   1.000
_cell.length_b   1.000
_cell.length_c   1.000
_cell.angle_alpha   90.00
_cell.angle_beta   90.00
_cell.angle_gamma   90.00
#
_symmetry.space_group_name_H-M   'P 1'
#
loop_
_entity.id
_entity.type
_entity.pdbx_description
1 polymer ?
#
loop_
_entity_poly.entity_id
_entity_poly.type
_entity_poly.pdbx_seq_one_letter_code
_entity_poly.pdbx_strand_id
1 'polypeptide(L)'
;MTSMASIANRQNSYWLSWEKGYLEACEAFGYDTNVQTNNGEVQTQQQQFDSAVSNDADFIVGQTYTNAAAITLAETLVEAGTPGVLAVTIADWYVPQDAGGEYVTFFTPHFVNHAYSAAKMLFEAMGGSGTFVHIEGNRGTAPNIGRNKGVDLALEEYPDIEMAGSRQPGNFIRSDARDVMNDKVSQYGDDIDGFFGQNDAVALGGITVLEENDIDVPVVGIDASEPGLAAVAEDRMTGTVSGMGPWQAGWSVAKCHDFLNGHTLSDAEKMMSFNAPVCVKNPDEWTDTIDRLPVVDAADYNDAIFSGETPYDWKKMSVVESGEDAWDPQIDMQPMNLDDMKTVLDWKEEDKPNGYSLPGAYTDSAAQEETTQLYADRFQSNPLE
;
A
#
# COMPACT_ATOMS: atom_id res chain seq x y z
N MET A 1 25.56 11.74 -5.22
CA MET A 1 24.29 12.25 -4.64
C MET A 1 23.80 11.27 -3.58
N THR A 2 23.29 11.77 -2.47
CA THR A 2 22.89 10.97 -1.31
C THR A 2 21.39 11.00 -1.14
N SER A 3 20.79 9.88 -0.77
CA SER A 3 19.36 9.79 -0.52
C SER A 3 19.07 9.18 0.86
N MET A 4 17.91 9.47 1.42
CA MET A 4 17.44 8.86 2.65
C MET A 4 16.08 8.22 2.47
N ALA A 5 15.92 7.01 3.00
CA ALA A 5 14.64 6.34 3.14
C ALA A 5 14.28 6.13 4.62
N SER A 6 13.03 6.43 4.98
CA SER A 6 12.50 6.14 6.32
C SER A 6 11.45 5.04 6.24
N ILE A 7 11.75 3.90 6.89
CA ILE A 7 10.85 2.73 6.97
C ILE A 7 10.43 2.44 8.41
N ALA A 8 9.31 1.75 8.60
CA ALA A 8 8.84 1.50 9.96
C ALA A 8 9.77 0.56 10.73
N ASN A 9 10.14 -0.59 10.16
CA ASN A 9 11.01 -1.56 10.82
C ASN A 9 11.54 -2.61 9.82
N ARG A 10 12.43 -3.47 10.24
CA ARG A 10 12.93 -4.63 9.46
C ARG A 10 12.42 -5.99 9.98
N GLN A 11 11.41 -6.00 10.83
CA GLN A 11 10.79 -7.23 11.34
C GLN A 11 9.61 -7.69 10.47
N ASN A 12 8.97 -6.75 9.77
CA ASN A 12 7.92 -7.03 8.82
C ASN A 12 8.52 -7.14 7.40
N SER A 13 8.30 -8.28 6.74
CA SER A 13 8.82 -8.59 5.39
C SER A 13 8.33 -7.63 4.30
N TYR A 14 7.18 -6.98 4.47
CA TYR A 14 6.77 -5.89 3.60
C TYR A 14 7.83 -4.76 3.56
N TRP A 15 8.33 -4.33 4.72
CA TRP A 15 9.35 -3.27 4.78
C TRP A 15 10.70 -3.71 4.23
N LEU A 16 11.04 -5.00 4.35
CA LEU A 16 12.26 -5.55 3.72
C LEU A 16 12.15 -5.52 2.19
N SER A 17 10.98 -5.87 1.64
CA SER A 17 10.75 -5.79 0.20
C SER A 17 10.74 -4.34 -0.31
N TRP A 18 10.18 -3.40 0.47
CA TRP A 18 10.20 -1.98 0.17
C TRP A 18 11.63 -1.43 0.16
N GLU A 19 12.44 -1.76 1.19
CA GLU A 19 13.87 -1.41 1.25
C GLU A 19 14.64 -1.94 0.03
N LYS A 20 14.36 -3.18 -0.40
CA LYS A 20 14.96 -3.79 -1.59
C LYS A 20 14.73 -2.94 -2.84
N GLY A 21 13.48 -2.57 -3.13
CA GLY A 21 13.16 -1.72 -4.28
C GLY A 21 13.80 -0.33 -4.23
N TYR A 22 13.89 0.26 -3.03
CA TYR A 22 14.62 1.51 -2.84
C TYR A 22 16.11 1.38 -3.18
N LEU A 23 16.77 0.32 -2.69
CA LEU A 23 18.20 0.09 -2.94
C LEU A 23 18.47 -0.17 -4.41
N GLU A 24 17.67 -1.02 -5.07
CA GLU A 24 17.81 -1.33 -6.50
C GLU A 24 17.60 -0.07 -7.38
N ALA A 25 16.59 0.73 -7.08
CA ALA A 25 16.33 1.96 -7.83
C ALA A 25 17.45 2.99 -7.61
N CYS A 26 17.91 3.18 -6.39
CA CYS A 26 19.06 4.06 -6.11
C CYS A 26 20.31 3.60 -6.83
N GLU A 27 20.60 2.30 -6.88
CA GLU A 27 21.72 1.75 -7.65
C GLU A 27 21.56 2.05 -9.15
N ALA A 28 20.37 1.84 -9.71
CA ALA A 28 20.09 2.10 -11.13
C ALA A 28 20.33 3.57 -11.52
N PHE A 29 20.03 4.53 -10.63
CA PHE A 29 20.24 5.96 -10.85
C PHE A 29 21.58 6.48 -10.30
N GLY A 30 22.36 5.67 -9.60
CA GLY A 30 23.69 6.05 -9.08
C GLY A 30 23.66 6.91 -7.83
N TYR A 31 22.68 6.68 -6.92
CA TYR A 31 22.57 7.36 -5.64
C TYR A 31 23.18 6.54 -4.50
N ASP A 32 23.86 7.23 -3.57
CA ASP A 32 24.26 6.66 -2.28
C ASP A 32 23.02 6.59 -1.36
N THR A 33 22.89 5.52 -0.61
CA THR A 33 21.68 5.20 0.17
C THR A 33 21.89 5.29 1.67
N ASN A 34 20.86 5.79 2.39
CA ASN A 34 20.77 5.75 3.84
C ASN A 34 19.36 5.30 4.23
N VAL A 35 19.21 4.07 4.72
CA VAL A 35 17.92 3.55 5.17
C VAL A 35 17.84 3.56 6.69
N GLN A 36 16.87 4.27 7.23
CA GLN A 36 16.62 4.41 8.66
C GLN A 36 15.28 3.82 9.07
N THR A 37 15.23 3.20 10.26
CA THR A 37 13.99 2.66 10.83
C THR A 37 13.45 3.61 11.90
N ASN A 38 12.17 4.00 11.78
CA ASN A 38 11.50 4.88 12.75
C ASN A 38 10.75 4.10 13.84
N ASN A 39 10.66 2.77 13.74
CA ASN A 39 9.95 1.88 14.67
C ASN A 39 8.47 2.24 14.90
N GLY A 40 7.83 2.89 13.91
CA GLY A 40 6.47 3.37 14.03
C GLY A 40 6.31 4.64 14.89
N GLU A 41 7.41 5.31 15.22
CA GLU A 41 7.41 6.49 16.07
C GLU A 41 7.51 7.78 15.26
N VAL A 42 6.47 8.59 15.30
CA VAL A 42 6.37 9.87 14.56
C VAL A 42 7.54 10.81 14.86
N GLN A 43 7.93 10.92 16.13
CA GLN A 43 9.05 11.80 16.53
C GLN A 43 10.38 11.30 15.97
N THR A 44 10.58 9.99 15.93
CA THR A 44 11.80 9.39 15.35
C THR A 44 11.84 9.66 13.84
N GLN A 45 10.71 9.50 13.14
CA GLN A 45 10.60 9.81 11.72
C GLN A 45 10.93 11.28 11.45
N GLN A 46 10.38 12.22 12.23
CA GLN A 46 10.70 13.65 12.09
C GLN A 46 12.19 13.93 12.29
N GLN A 47 12.81 13.37 13.33
CA GLN A 47 14.25 13.53 13.58
C GLN A 47 15.12 12.98 12.44
N GLN A 48 14.68 11.91 11.79
CA GLN A 48 15.37 11.35 10.62
C GLN A 48 15.33 12.32 9.44
N PHE A 49 14.17 12.94 9.18
CA PHE A 49 14.01 13.95 8.14
C PHE A 49 14.88 15.19 8.45
N ASP A 50 14.78 15.74 9.66
CA ASP A 50 15.59 16.89 10.10
C ASP A 50 17.09 16.62 9.97
N SER A 51 17.51 15.41 10.31
CA SER A 51 18.90 14.99 10.17
C SER A 51 19.31 14.83 8.71
N ALA A 52 18.45 14.26 7.86
CA ALA A 52 18.75 14.06 6.45
C ALA A 52 18.91 15.41 5.72
N VAL A 53 18.00 16.35 5.92
CA VAL A 53 18.11 17.69 5.32
C VAL A 53 19.32 18.47 5.86
N SER A 54 19.65 18.31 7.15
CA SER A 54 20.83 18.95 7.76
C SER A 54 22.16 18.36 7.27
N ASN A 55 22.14 17.15 6.71
CA ASN A 55 23.27 16.48 6.10
C ASN A 55 23.26 16.53 4.57
N ASP A 56 22.54 17.50 4.00
CA ASP A 56 22.47 17.76 2.56
C ASP A 56 22.03 16.54 1.74
N ALA A 57 21.02 15.79 2.21
CA ALA A 57 20.41 14.72 1.40
C ALA A 57 19.78 15.33 0.13
N ASP A 58 20.07 14.76 -1.03
CA ASP A 58 19.54 15.24 -2.31
C ASP A 58 18.03 14.96 -2.44
N PHE A 59 17.54 13.88 -1.81
CA PHE A 59 16.10 13.62 -1.69
C PHE A 59 15.78 12.66 -0.53
N ILE A 60 14.50 12.66 -0.13
CA ILE A 60 14.00 11.81 0.96
C ILE A 60 12.73 11.09 0.50
N VAL A 61 12.63 9.78 0.78
CA VAL A 61 11.44 8.99 0.47
C VAL A 61 10.97 8.20 1.69
N GLY A 62 9.66 7.98 1.79
CA GLY A 62 9.10 7.18 2.87
C GLY A 62 7.58 7.13 2.85
N GLN A 63 7.05 6.35 3.78
CA GLN A 63 5.63 6.34 4.08
C GLN A 63 5.42 7.07 5.40
N THR A 64 4.47 8.01 5.43
CA THR A 64 4.15 8.72 6.67
C THR A 64 3.39 7.79 7.62
N TYR A 65 3.76 7.84 8.91
CA TYR A 65 3.17 6.93 9.88
C TYR A 65 1.75 7.35 10.30
N THR A 66 1.48 8.65 10.37
CA THR A 66 0.14 9.18 10.66
C THR A 66 -0.23 10.31 9.72
N ASN A 67 -1.55 10.55 9.56
CA ASN A 67 -2.04 11.66 8.74
C ASN A 67 -1.45 13.01 9.18
N ALA A 68 -1.41 13.28 10.48
CA ALA A 68 -0.88 14.54 11.00
C ALA A 68 0.63 14.73 10.74
N ALA A 69 1.42 13.65 10.75
CA ALA A 69 2.86 13.71 10.48
C ALA A 69 3.15 14.10 9.02
N ALA A 70 2.25 13.81 8.08
CA ALA A 70 2.46 14.13 6.67
C ALA A 70 2.69 15.63 6.43
N ILE A 71 1.96 16.50 7.14
CA ILE A 71 2.11 17.96 7.02
C ILE A 71 3.50 18.39 7.46
N THR A 72 3.91 18.00 8.67
CA THR A 72 5.20 18.43 9.25
C THR A 72 6.40 17.91 8.44
N LEU A 73 6.33 16.66 7.95
CA LEU A 73 7.37 16.09 7.10
C LEU A 73 7.45 16.79 5.75
N ALA A 74 6.30 17.12 5.14
CA ALA A 74 6.26 17.88 3.90
C ALA A 74 6.80 19.31 4.07
N GLU A 75 6.45 19.99 5.18
CA GLU A 75 7.01 21.30 5.53
C GLU A 75 8.53 21.23 5.68
N THR A 76 9.08 20.19 6.34
CA THR A 76 10.53 19.99 6.46
C THR A 76 11.21 19.88 5.09
N LEU A 77 10.62 19.14 4.14
CA LEU A 77 11.14 19.03 2.78
C LEU A 77 11.16 20.38 2.07
N VAL A 78 10.06 21.12 2.11
CA VAL A 78 9.89 22.41 1.41
C VAL A 78 10.79 23.48 2.00
N GLU A 79 10.85 23.62 3.33
CA GLU A 79 11.70 24.60 4.02
C GLU A 79 13.19 24.38 3.73
N ALA A 80 13.61 23.11 3.56
CA ALA A 80 14.99 22.75 3.21
C ALA A 80 15.29 22.83 1.71
N GLY A 81 14.26 22.92 0.84
CA GLY A 81 14.43 22.80 -0.61
C GLY A 81 14.86 21.38 -1.05
N THR A 82 14.57 20.36 -0.25
CA THR A 82 14.92 18.97 -0.49
C THR A 82 13.70 18.24 -1.05
N PRO A 83 13.71 17.74 -2.29
CA PRO A 83 12.57 17.01 -2.82
C PRO A 83 12.33 15.70 -2.09
N GLY A 84 11.07 15.30 -2.00
CA GLY A 84 10.73 14.03 -1.40
C GLY A 84 9.38 13.48 -1.84
N VAL A 85 9.21 12.20 -1.63
CA VAL A 85 7.95 11.47 -1.82
C VAL A 85 7.50 10.91 -0.47
N LEU A 86 6.30 11.33 -0.07
CA LEU A 86 5.62 10.83 1.13
C LEU A 86 4.39 10.06 0.64
N ALA A 87 4.45 8.72 0.70
CA ALA A 87 3.42 7.85 0.15
C ALA A 87 2.48 7.29 1.23
N VAL A 88 1.40 6.67 0.80
CA VAL A 88 0.48 5.81 1.56
C VAL A 88 -0.46 6.56 2.50
N THR A 89 0.04 7.44 3.34
CA THR A 89 -0.75 8.18 4.32
C THR A 89 -0.54 9.68 4.15
N ILE A 90 -1.61 10.44 4.07
CA ILE A 90 -1.62 11.90 3.93
C ILE A 90 -2.66 12.50 4.88
N ALA A 91 -2.52 13.77 5.25
CA ALA A 91 -3.49 14.45 6.08
C ALA A 91 -4.79 14.76 5.32
N ASP A 92 -5.91 14.80 6.03
CA ASP A 92 -7.20 15.12 5.44
C ASP A 92 -7.21 16.55 4.88
N TRP A 93 -7.78 16.71 3.69
CA TRP A 93 -7.84 17.97 2.98
C TRP A 93 -6.48 18.65 2.80
N TYR A 94 -5.44 17.85 2.60
CA TYR A 94 -4.07 18.31 2.34
C TYR A 94 -3.51 17.56 1.12
N VAL A 95 -3.00 18.30 0.16
CA VAL A 95 -2.43 17.76 -1.08
C VAL A 95 -0.98 18.25 -1.26
N PRO A 96 -0.16 17.61 -2.08
CA PRO A 96 1.24 18.03 -2.28
C PRO A 96 1.40 19.51 -2.65
N GLN A 97 0.45 20.09 -3.40
CA GLN A 97 0.48 21.51 -3.77
C GLN A 97 0.32 22.46 -2.57
N ASP A 98 -0.34 22.01 -1.49
CA ASP A 98 -0.48 22.82 -0.27
C ASP A 98 0.85 22.97 0.47
N ALA A 99 1.73 21.98 0.36
CA ALA A 99 3.06 22.01 0.96
C ALA A 99 4.03 22.86 0.14
N GLY A 100 4.17 22.56 -1.15
CA GLY A 100 5.13 23.19 -2.06
C GLY A 100 5.70 22.22 -3.09
N GLY A 101 6.59 22.70 -3.95
CA GLY A 101 7.12 21.95 -5.09
C GLY A 101 7.94 20.72 -4.69
N GLU A 102 8.63 20.77 -3.56
CA GLU A 102 9.51 19.73 -3.05
C GLU A 102 8.75 18.49 -2.54
N TYR A 103 7.46 18.62 -2.23
CA TYR A 103 6.58 17.44 -2.10
C TYR A 103 6.21 16.96 -3.51
N VAL A 104 7.05 16.09 -4.06
CA VAL A 104 7.03 15.74 -5.49
C VAL A 104 5.72 15.08 -5.89
N THR A 105 5.28 14.05 -5.15
CA THR A 105 4.02 13.35 -5.37
C THR A 105 3.59 12.57 -4.14
N PHE A 106 2.29 12.34 -4.04
CA PHE A 106 1.66 11.36 -3.17
C PHE A 106 1.05 10.24 -4.00
N PHE A 107 1.19 9.02 -3.57
CA PHE A 107 0.46 7.89 -4.13
C PHE A 107 0.16 6.85 -3.05
N THR A 108 -0.87 6.05 -3.29
CA THR A 108 -1.34 5.07 -2.31
C THR A 108 -1.96 3.85 -3.00
N PRO A 109 -1.84 2.64 -2.41
CA PRO A 109 -2.68 1.52 -2.83
C PRO A 109 -4.17 1.87 -2.70
N HIS A 110 -4.99 1.35 -3.60
CA HIS A 110 -6.43 1.49 -3.46
C HIS A 110 -6.96 0.53 -2.39
N PHE A 111 -6.73 0.87 -1.11
CA PHE A 111 -6.99 0.00 0.04
C PHE A 111 -8.39 -0.60 0.08
N VAL A 112 -9.40 0.15 -0.39
CA VAL A 112 -10.79 -0.33 -0.44
C VAL A 112 -10.92 -1.48 -1.42
N ASN A 113 -10.39 -1.34 -2.66
CA ASN A 113 -10.43 -2.41 -3.66
C ASN A 113 -9.63 -3.64 -3.21
N HIS A 114 -8.46 -3.42 -2.59
CA HIS A 114 -7.63 -4.50 -2.07
C HIS A 114 -8.37 -5.35 -1.04
N ALA A 115 -8.96 -4.69 -0.04
CA ALA A 115 -9.68 -5.41 1.02
C ALA A 115 -11.03 -5.95 0.57
N TYR A 116 -11.72 -5.27 -0.35
CA TYR A 116 -12.94 -5.77 -0.96
C TYR A 116 -12.67 -7.10 -1.71
N SER A 117 -11.63 -7.13 -2.55
CA SER A 117 -11.28 -8.34 -3.30
C SER A 117 -10.81 -9.48 -2.40
N ALA A 118 -10.00 -9.18 -1.36
CA ALA A 118 -9.60 -10.17 -0.38
C ALA A 118 -10.80 -10.72 0.42
N ALA A 119 -11.75 -9.87 0.80
CA ALA A 119 -12.95 -10.27 1.53
C ALA A 119 -13.89 -11.11 0.65
N LYS A 120 -14.10 -10.73 -0.62
CA LYS A 120 -14.86 -11.56 -1.57
C LYS A 120 -14.24 -12.95 -1.71
N MET A 121 -12.92 -13.02 -1.87
CA MET A 121 -12.20 -14.29 -1.93
C MET A 121 -12.43 -15.12 -0.66
N LEU A 122 -12.35 -14.52 0.52
CA LEU A 122 -12.63 -15.21 1.78
C LEU A 122 -14.08 -15.72 1.81
N PHE A 123 -15.04 -14.88 1.50
CA PHE A 123 -16.47 -15.21 1.60
C PHE A 123 -16.89 -16.29 0.60
N GLU A 124 -16.33 -16.28 -0.61
CA GLU A 124 -16.51 -17.39 -1.57
C GLU A 124 -15.87 -18.69 -1.08
N ALA A 125 -14.67 -18.63 -0.50
CA ALA A 125 -14.03 -19.82 0.07
C ALA A 125 -14.80 -20.39 1.27
N MET A 126 -15.53 -19.55 2.02
CA MET A 126 -16.47 -19.98 3.09
C MET A 126 -17.80 -20.52 2.52
N GLY A 127 -18.02 -20.48 1.20
CA GLY A 127 -19.27 -20.92 0.58
C GLY A 127 -20.43 -19.91 0.73
N GLY A 128 -20.12 -18.63 0.93
CA GLY A 128 -21.07 -17.53 0.99
C GLY A 128 -21.85 -17.39 2.30
N SER A 129 -21.50 -18.15 3.35
CA SER A 129 -22.17 -18.10 4.66
C SER A 129 -21.22 -18.49 5.79
N GLY A 130 -21.55 -18.09 7.02
CA GLY A 130 -20.76 -18.44 8.22
C GLY A 130 -20.19 -17.24 8.94
N THR A 131 -19.33 -17.49 9.92
CA THR A 131 -18.78 -16.48 10.82
C THR A 131 -17.28 -16.31 10.62
N PHE A 132 -16.81 -15.10 10.31
CA PHE A 132 -15.37 -14.84 10.15
C PHE A 132 -14.81 -13.92 11.22
N VAL A 133 -13.56 -14.15 11.57
CA VAL A 133 -12.78 -13.22 12.41
C VAL A 133 -12.15 -12.15 11.53
N HIS A 134 -12.20 -10.88 11.97
CA HIS A 134 -11.46 -9.77 11.36
C HIS A 134 -10.51 -9.17 12.38
N ILE A 135 -9.20 -9.31 12.14
CA ILE A 135 -8.15 -8.67 12.94
C ILE A 135 -7.56 -7.53 12.10
N GLU A 136 -7.72 -6.32 12.63
CA GLU A 136 -7.36 -5.08 11.93
C GLU A 136 -5.92 -4.62 12.23
N GLY A 137 -5.43 -3.66 11.42
CA GLY A 137 -4.14 -3.01 11.64
C GLY A 137 -4.18 -1.88 12.68
N ASN A 138 -3.28 -0.91 12.53
CA ASN A 138 -3.23 0.26 13.41
C ASN A 138 -4.40 1.19 13.15
N ARG A 139 -5.23 1.38 14.15
CA ARG A 139 -6.39 2.29 14.06
C ARG A 139 -5.98 3.72 13.73
N GLY A 140 -6.75 4.37 12.87
CA GLY A 140 -6.51 5.75 12.45
C GLY A 140 -5.46 5.93 11.36
N THR A 141 -4.95 4.84 10.78
CA THR A 141 -4.10 4.89 9.59
C THR A 141 -4.92 4.68 8.32
N ALA A 142 -4.49 5.28 7.21
CA ALA A 142 -5.18 5.13 5.92
C ALA A 142 -5.35 3.66 5.49
N PRO A 143 -4.34 2.76 5.62
CA PRO A 143 -4.53 1.35 5.33
C PRO A 143 -5.62 0.68 6.18
N ASN A 144 -5.66 0.96 7.49
CA ASN A 144 -6.67 0.39 8.37
C ASN A 144 -8.09 0.85 7.99
N ILE A 145 -8.26 2.15 7.77
CA ILE A 145 -9.56 2.75 7.44
C ILE A 145 -10.05 2.21 6.08
N GLY A 146 -9.23 2.27 5.04
CA GLY A 146 -9.61 1.83 3.70
C GLY A 146 -9.88 0.32 3.63
N ARG A 147 -9.06 -0.50 4.31
CA ARG A 147 -9.26 -1.95 4.37
C ARG A 147 -10.54 -2.32 5.14
N ASN A 148 -10.89 -1.61 6.21
CA ASN A 148 -12.17 -1.80 6.89
C ASN A 148 -13.36 -1.50 5.97
N LYS A 149 -13.32 -0.39 5.22
CA LYS A 149 -14.35 -0.05 4.24
C LYS A 149 -14.50 -1.10 3.14
N GLY A 150 -13.40 -1.63 2.63
CA GLY A 150 -13.42 -2.68 1.62
C GLY A 150 -14.14 -3.95 2.10
N VAL A 151 -13.85 -4.39 3.33
CA VAL A 151 -14.56 -5.52 3.95
C VAL A 151 -16.04 -5.21 4.17
N ASP A 152 -16.38 -4.00 4.61
CA ASP A 152 -17.79 -3.61 4.81
C ASP A 152 -18.57 -3.62 3.49
N LEU A 153 -17.97 -3.15 2.39
CA LEU A 153 -18.58 -3.23 1.05
C LEU A 153 -18.79 -4.67 0.58
N ALA A 154 -17.84 -5.57 0.83
CA ALA A 154 -18.02 -6.97 0.50
C ALA A 154 -19.14 -7.61 1.33
N LEU A 155 -19.27 -7.28 2.61
CA LEU A 155 -20.34 -7.78 3.48
C LEU A 155 -21.75 -7.39 2.99
N GLU A 156 -21.91 -6.27 2.28
CA GLU A 156 -23.20 -5.88 1.68
C GLU A 156 -23.68 -6.87 0.61
N GLU A 157 -22.75 -7.60 -0.02
CA GLU A 157 -23.05 -8.59 -1.07
C GLU A 157 -23.26 -10.01 -0.50
N TYR A 158 -22.84 -10.26 0.75
CA TYR A 158 -22.88 -11.59 1.42
C TYR A 158 -23.70 -11.53 2.71
N PRO A 159 -25.05 -11.48 2.64
CA PRO A 159 -25.91 -11.28 3.81
C PRO A 159 -25.91 -12.43 4.82
N ASP A 160 -25.42 -13.61 4.44
CA ASP A 160 -25.32 -14.79 5.31
C ASP A 160 -23.92 -14.94 5.92
N ILE A 161 -23.02 -13.98 5.70
CA ILE A 161 -21.72 -13.88 6.37
C ILE A 161 -21.82 -12.93 7.56
N GLU A 162 -21.35 -13.38 8.71
CA GLU A 162 -21.31 -12.59 9.94
C GLU A 162 -19.89 -12.43 10.49
N MET A 163 -19.61 -11.29 11.11
CA MET A 163 -18.33 -11.08 11.79
C MET A 163 -18.39 -11.61 13.22
N ALA A 164 -17.35 -12.33 13.66
CA ALA A 164 -17.17 -12.83 15.03
C ALA A 164 -16.94 -11.67 16.02
N GLY A 165 -18.02 -11.01 16.42
CA GLY A 165 -17.99 -9.82 17.24
C GLY A 165 -17.41 -8.60 16.52
N SER A 166 -16.68 -7.74 17.25
CA SER A 166 -16.07 -6.55 16.66
C SER A 166 -14.64 -6.83 16.16
N ARG A 167 -14.19 -6.01 15.21
CA ARG A 167 -12.78 -5.92 14.81
C ARG A 167 -11.89 -5.63 16.01
N GLN A 168 -10.74 -6.29 16.07
CA GLN A 168 -9.74 -6.06 17.12
C GLN A 168 -8.39 -5.72 16.49
N PRO A 169 -7.62 -4.76 17.05
CA PRO A 169 -6.35 -4.35 16.51
C PRO A 169 -5.26 -5.41 16.75
N GLY A 170 -4.67 -5.91 15.68
CA GLY A 170 -3.43 -6.67 15.67
C GLY A 170 -2.22 -5.82 15.24
N ASN A 171 -2.41 -4.50 15.08
CA ASN A 171 -1.38 -3.48 14.89
C ASN A 171 -0.40 -3.75 13.74
N PHE A 172 -0.80 -4.56 12.73
CA PHE A 172 0.08 -5.07 11.68
C PHE A 172 1.27 -5.89 12.20
N ILE A 173 1.15 -6.45 13.42
CA ILE A 173 2.19 -7.20 14.13
C ILE A 173 1.72 -8.63 14.39
N ARG A 174 2.57 -9.61 14.03
CA ARG A 174 2.25 -11.04 14.14
C ARG A 174 1.94 -11.48 15.57
N SER A 175 2.71 -11.01 16.58
CA SER A 175 2.49 -11.35 17.99
C SER A 175 1.15 -10.82 18.51
N ASP A 176 0.82 -9.57 18.20
CA ASP A 176 -0.41 -8.92 18.66
C ASP A 176 -1.64 -9.61 18.05
N ALA A 177 -1.56 -9.98 16.76
CA ALA A 177 -2.60 -10.72 16.08
C ALA A 177 -2.80 -12.12 16.68
N ARG A 178 -1.71 -12.79 17.11
CA ARG A 178 -1.78 -14.06 17.81
C ARG A 178 -2.54 -13.94 19.14
N ASP A 179 -2.26 -12.91 19.91
CA ASP A 179 -2.94 -12.66 21.19
C ASP A 179 -4.45 -12.41 20.96
N VAL A 180 -4.79 -11.59 19.98
CA VAL A 180 -6.19 -11.33 19.59
C VAL A 180 -6.88 -12.62 19.11
N MET A 181 -6.22 -13.44 18.29
CA MET A 181 -6.81 -14.69 17.81
C MET A 181 -7.02 -15.71 18.94
N ASN A 182 -6.13 -15.79 19.94
CA ASN A 182 -6.36 -16.61 21.13
C ASN A 182 -7.65 -16.23 21.86
N ASP A 183 -7.94 -14.93 22.00
CA ASP A 183 -9.18 -14.45 22.59
C ASP A 183 -10.40 -14.83 21.74
N LYS A 184 -10.28 -14.71 20.41
CA LYS A 184 -11.33 -15.08 19.45
C LYS A 184 -11.64 -16.58 19.49
N VAL A 185 -10.62 -17.41 19.44
CA VAL A 185 -10.77 -18.89 19.53
C VAL A 185 -11.37 -19.28 20.89
N SER A 186 -10.96 -18.64 21.99
CA SER A 186 -11.55 -18.89 23.31
C SER A 186 -13.03 -18.53 23.37
N GLN A 187 -13.49 -17.55 22.58
CA GLN A 187 -14.86 -17.07 22.59
C GLN A 187 -15.76 -17.81 21.59
N TYR A 188 -15.26 -18.12 20.38
CA TYR A 188 -16.05 -18.63 19.27
C TYR A 188 -15.71 -20.08 18.90
N GLY A 189 -14.48 -20.55 19.18
CA GLY A 189 -14.06 -21.93 18.94
C GLY A 189 -14.37 -22.42 17.53
N ASP A 190 -15.11 -23.54 17.44
CA ASP A 190 -15.51 -24.18 16.18
C ASP A 190 -16.57 -23.37 15.37
N ASP A 191 -17.09 -22.26 15.91
CA ASP A 191 -18.00 -21.38 15.18
C ASP A 191 -17.24 -20.37 14.26
N ILE A 192 -15.91 -20.46 14.19
CA ILE A 192 -15.09 -19.67 13.25
C ILE A 192 -15.04 -20.42 11.93
N ASP A 193 -15.56 -19.83 10.86
CA ASP A 193 -15.60 -20.37 9.50
C ASP A 193 -14.60 -19.69 8.55
N GLY A 194 -13.96 -18.57 8.97
CA GLY A 194 -12.99 -17.86 8.17
C GLY A 194 -12.21 -16.81 8.93
N PHE A 195 -11.08 -16.36 8.35
CA PHE A 195 -10.27 -15.31 8.97
C PHE A 195 -9.74 -14.30 7.94
N PHE A 196 -10.03 -13.03 8.20
CA PHE A 196 -9.46 -11.88 7.48
C PHE A 196 -8.38 -11.21 8.33
N GLY A 197 -7.12 -11.37 7.95
CA GLY A 197 -6.00 -10.61 8.49
C GLY A 197 -5.76 -9.35 7.66
N GLN A 198 -5.78 -8.17 8.27
CA GLN A 198 -5.60 -6.92 7.52
C GLN A 198 -4.24 -6.80 6.83
N ASN A 199 -3.26 -7.62 7.21
CA ASN A 199 -2.06 -7.88 6.42
C ASN A 199 -1.55 -9.31 6.68
N ASP A 200 -0.53 -9.73 5.93
CA ASP A 200 0.02 -11.09 6.04
C ASP A 200 0.63 -11.37 7.42
N ALA A 201 1.26 -10.38 8.07
CA ALA A 201 1.80 -10.57 9.41
C ALA A 201 0.67 -10.90 10.40
N VAL A 202 -0.47 -10.20 10.29
CA VAL A 202 -1.69 -10.48 11.08
C VAL A 202 -2.28 -11.83 10.72
N ALA A 203 -2.42 -12.14 9.42
CA ALA A 203 -2.92 -13.43 8.95
C ALA A 203 -2.09 -14.59 9.50
N LEU A 204 -0.77 -14.53 9.35
CA LEU A 204 0.16 -15.55 9.85
C LEU A 204 0.17 -15.68 11.38
N GLY A 205 -0.09 -14.58 12.09
CA GLY A 205 -0.28 -14.60 13.55
C GLY A 205 -1.50 -15.41 13.96
N GLY A 206 -2.63 -15.15 13.31
CA GLY A 206 -3.87 -15.87 13.56
C GLY A 206 -3.82 -17.34 13.13
N ILE A 207 -3.24 -17.64 11.94
CA ILE A 207 -3.05 -19.01 11.47
C ILE A 207 -2.34 -19.88 12.52
N THR A 208 -1.31 -19.33 13.17
CA THR A 208 -0.58 -20.09 14.21
C THR A 208 -1.51 -20.56 15.33
N VAL A 209 -2.48 -19.72 15.73
CA VAL A 209 -3.44 -20.09 16.79
C VAL A 209 -4.52 -21.03 16.27
N LEU A 210 -5.00 -20.84 15.05
CA LEU A 210 -5.98 -21.72 14.42
C LEU A 210 -5.41 -23.15 14.33
N GLU A 211 -4.17 -23.30 13.86
CA GLU A 211 -3.46 -24.60 13.77
C GLU A 211 -3.24 -25.24 15.15
N GLU A 212 -2.88 -24.46 16.19
CA GLU A 212 -2.72 -24.94 17.57
C GLU A 212 -4.02 -25.47 18.18
N ASN A 213 -5.17 -25.10 17.60
CA ASN A 213 -6.51 -25.51 18.07
C ASN A 213 -7.23 -26.44 17.09
N ASP A 214 -6.53 -26.97 16.08
CA ASP A 214 -7.08 -27.87 15.05
C ASP A 214 -8.26 -27.25 14.26
N ILE A 215 -8.27 -25.91 14.08
CA ILE A 215 -9.26 -25.15 13.30
C ILE A 215 -8.70 -24.92 11.91
N ASP A 216 -9.30 -25.55 10.90
CA ASP A 216 -8.93 -25.43 9.48
C ASP A 216 -10.00 -24.65 8.73
N VAL A 217 -9.70 -23.37 8.39
CA VAL A 217 -10.64 -22.43 7.76
C VAL A 217 -9.92 -21.58 6.72
N PRO A 218 -10.63 -21.04 5.71
CA PRO A 218 -10.06 -20.08 4.77
C PRO A 218 -9.47 -18.86 5.48
N VAL A 219 -8.27 -18.45 5.05
CA VAL A 219 -7.58 -17.27 5.57
C VAL A 219 -7.09 -16.40 4.43
N VAL A 220 -7.27 -15.09 4.55
CA VAL A 220 -6.74 -14.13 3.58
C VAL A 220 -5.88 -13.07 4.27
N GLY A 221 -4.93 -12.52 3.52
CA GLY A 221 -4.04 -11.45 3.95
C GLY A 221 -3.93 -10.34 2.90
N ILE A 222 -3.12 -9.35 3.21
CA ILE A 222 -2.71 -8.28 2.29
C ILE A 222 -1.22 -8.03 2.56
N ASP A 223 -0.44 -7.75 1.58
CA ASP A 223 0.93 -7.31 1.38
C ASP A 223 1.68 -8.20 0.37
N ALA A 224 1.25 -9.45 0.13
CA ALA A 224 1.97 -10.48 -0.63
C ALA A 224 3.44 -10.55 -0.20
N SER A 225 3.64 -10.62 1.11
CA SER A 225 4.96 -10.80 1.70
C SER A 225 5.50 -12.21 1.41
N GLU A 226 6.81 -12.39 1.36
CA GLU A 226 7.40 -13.70 1.10
C GLU A 226 6.82 -14.81 2.00
N PRO A 227 6.65 -14.62 3.35
CA PRO A 227 5.98 -15.63 4.20
C PRO A 227 4.48 -15.80 3.92
N GLY A 228 3.79 -14.72 3.47
CA GLY A 228 2.39 -14.79 3.06
C GLY A 228 2.21 -15.62 1.79
N LEU A 229 3.03 -15.36 0.78
CA LEU A 229 3.06 -16.14 -0.47
C LEU A 229 3.41 -17.62 -0.23
N ALA A 230 4.37 -17.88 0.66
CA ALA A 230 4.68 -19.24 1.07
C ALA A 230 3.47 -19.94 1.73
N ALA A 231 2.72 -19.23 2.57
CA ALA A 231 1.51 -19.76 3.19
C ALA A 231 0.39 -20.06 2.16
N VAL A 232 0.28 -19.23 1.10
CA VAL A 232 -0.63 -19.50 -0.03
C VAL A 232 -0.19 -20.77 -0.79
N ALA A 233 1.10 -20.89 -1.09
CA ALA A 233 1.64 -22.08 -1.78
C ALA A 233 1.46 -23.39 -0.95
N GLU A 234 1.47 -23.27 0.37
CA GLU A 234 1.28 -24.37 1.35
C GLU A 234 -0.20 -24.64 1.68
N ASP A 235 -1.16 -23.98 1.03
CA ASP A 235 -2.61 -24.08 1.30
C ASP A 235 -3.03 -23.64 2.72
N ARG A 236 -2.20 -22.84 3.41
CA ARG A 236 -2.47 -22.25 4.73
C ARG A 236 -3.18 -20.90 4.65
N MET A 237 -3.10 -20.26 3.49
CA MET A 237 -3.86 -19.07 3.12
C MET A 237 -4.54 -19.30 1.78
N THR A 238 -5.76 -18.80 1.64
CA THR A 238 -6.51 -18.80 0.37
C THR A 238 -5.85 -17.88 -0.65
N GLY A 239 -5.36 -16.72 -0.17
CA GLY A 239 -4.63 -15.77 -0.99
C GLY A 239 -4.25 -14.52 -0.22
N THR A 240 -3.49 -13.65 -0.88
CA THR A 240 -3.08 -12.34 -0.37
C THR A 240 -3.08 -11.30 -1.48
N VAL A 241 -3.39 -10.04 -1.16
CA VAL A 241 -3.31 -8.95 -2.13
C VAL A 241 -1.97 -8.24 -1.99
N SER A 242 -1.28 -7.98 -3.09
CA SER A 242 0.03 -7.37 -3.03
C SER A 242 0.01 -5.94 -2.45
N GLY A 243 1.00 -5.64 -1.62
CA GLY A 243 1.30 -4.28 -1.17
C GLY A 243 2.23 -3.54 -2.13
N MET A 244 2.78 -4.19 -3.16
CA MET A 244 3.71 -3.60 -4.15
C MET A 244 4.90 -2.87 -3.49
N GLY A 245 5.42 -3.38 -2.38
CA GLY A 245 6.47 -2.73 -1.59
C GLY A 245 7.68 -2.27 -2.42
N PRO A 246 8.34 -3.14 -3.21
CA PRO A 246 9.50 -2.74 -4.01
C PRO A 246 9.16 -1.66 -5.05
N TRP A 247 8.02 -1.82 -5.73
CA TRP A 247 7.58 -0.85 -6.73
C TRP A 247 7.35 0.53 -6.11
N GLN A 248 6.66 0.61 -4.97
CA GLN A 248 6.40 1.89 -4.28
C GLN A 248 7.70 2.64 -3.97
N ALA A 249 8.70 1.92 -3.48
CA ALA A 249 9.99 2.50 -3.14
C ALA A 249 10.74 3.00 -4.39
N GLY A 250 10.84 2.15 -5.41
CA GLY A 250 11.56 2.50 -6.64
C GLY A 250 10.86 3.59 -7.46
N TRP A 251 9.52 3.58 -7.51
CA TRP A 251 8.75 4.69 -8.10
C TRP A 251 9.03 6.01 -7.40
N SER A 252 9.09 6.01 -6.06
CA SER A 252 9.45 7.20 -5.29
C SER A 252 10.84 7.74 -5.65
N VAL A 253 11.83 6.86 -5.81
CA VAL A 253 13.17 7.23 -6.23
C VAL A 253 13.17 7.79 -7.65
N ALA A 254 12.47 7.13 -8.60
CA ALA A 254 12.39 7.59 -9.99
C ALA A 254 11.74 8.99 -10.09
N LYS A 255 10.71 9.27 -9.30
CA LYS A 255 10.06 10.60 -9.30
C LYS A 255 10.93 11.68 -8.66
N CYS A 256 11.67 11.37 -7.59
CA CYS A 256 12.67 12.29 -7.06
C CYS A 256 13.81 12.55 -8.07
N HIS A 257 14.26 11.51 -8.79
CA HIS A 257 15.25 11.64 -9.86
C HIS A 257 14.77 12.56 -10.98
N ASP A 258 13.54 12.36 -11.46
CA ASP A 258 12.92 13.21 -12.46
C ASP A 258 12.86 14.67 -12.01
N PHE A 259 12.44 14.93 -10.76
CA PHE A 259 12.37 16.27 -10.18
C PHE A 259 13.74 16.96 -10.10
N LEU A 260 14.77 16.26 -9.60
CA LEU A 260 16.16 16.76 -9.52
C LEU A 260 16.74 17.13 -10.90
N ASN A 261 16.24 16.50 -11.95
CA ASN A 261 16.64 16.76 -13.33
C ASN A 261 15.67 17.70 -14.08
N GLY A 262 14.81 18.42 -13.35
CA GLY A 262 13.98 19.52 -13.85
C GLY A 262 12.63 19.09 -14.44
N HIS A 263 12.23 17.83 -14.30
CA HIS A 263 10.88 17.39 -14.66
C HIS A 263 9.94 17.48 -13.47
N THR A 264 8.82 18.18 -13.65
CA THR A 264 7.77 18.30 -12.64
C THR A 264 6.48 17.65 -13.14
N LEU A 265 5.84 16.88 -12.26
CA LEU A 265 4.53 16.29 -12.53
C LEU A 265 3.45 17.35 -12.66
N SER A 266 2.45 17.11 -13.50
CA SER A 266 1.22 17.92 -13.53
C SER A 266 0.48 17.82 -12.20
N ASP A 267 -0.43 18.74 -11.94
CA ASP A 267 -1.14 18.77 -10.66
C ASP A 267 -1.96 17.50 -10.37
N ALA A 268 -2.57 16.89 -11.40
CA ALA A 268 -3.32 15.64 -11.22
C ALA A 268 -2.39 14.43 -10.97
N GLU A 269 -1.18 14.42 -11.54
CA GLU A 269 -0.18 13.37 -11.29
C GLU A 269 0.42 13.40 -9.86
N LYS A 270 0.15 14.47 -9.11
CA LYS A 270 0.66 14.58 -7.73
C LYS A 270 -0.16 13.81 -6.69
N MET A 271 -1.35 13.32 -7.06
CA MET A 271 -2.17 12.46 -6.20
C MET A 271 -2.66 11.26 -7.00
N MET A 272 -2.05 10.10 -6.78
CA MET A 272 -2.34 8.89 -7.54
C MET A 272 -2.76 7.74 -6.64
N SER A 273 -3.58 6.84 -7.15
CA SER A 273 -3.81 5.53 -6.55
C SER A 273 -3.46 4.42 -7.53
N PHE A 274 -3.21 3.22 -7.02
CA PHE A 274 -2.93 2.05 -7.85
C PHE A 274 -3.64 0.81 -7.32
N ASN A 275 -3.97 -0.08 -8.24
CA ASN A 275 -4.44 -1.42 -7.94
C ASN A 275 -3.25 -2.39 -8.02
N ALA A 276 -3.23 -3.37 -7.12
CA ALA A 276 -2.20 -4.40 -7.06
C ALA A 276 -2.80 -5.79 -7.24
N PRO A 277 -2.04 -6.78 -7.72
CA PRO A 277 -2.58 -8.11 -7.97
C PRO A 277 -2.96 -8.84 -6.69
N VAL A 278 -3.96 -9.70 -6.82
CA VAL A 278 -4.30 -10.75 -5.86
C VAL A 278 -3.47 -11.99 -6.19
N CYS A 279 -2.70 -12.46 -5.23
CA CYS A 279 -1.83 -13.63 -5.36
C CYS A 279 -2.53 -14.86 -4.77
N VAL A 280 -2.80 -15.84 -5.61
CA VAL A 280 -3.48 -17.10 -5.26
C VAL A 280 -2.74 -18.30 -5.87
N LYS A 281 -3.08 -19.51 -5.45
CA LYS A 281 -2.45 -20.73 -5.99
C LYS A 281 -2.95 -21.08 -7.39
N ASN A 282 -4.22 -20.88 -7.69
CA ASN A 282 -4.87 -21.20 -8.96
C ASN A 282 -5.63 -19.97 -9.49
N PRO A 283 -5.00 -19.07 -10.24
CA PRO A 283 -5.63 -17.83 -10.70
C PRO A 283 -6.97 -18.02 -11.43
N ASP A 284 -7.07 -19.01 -12.30
CA ASP A 284 -8.27 -19.29 -13.11
C ASP A 284 -9.53 -19.56 -12.26
N GLU A 285 -9.38 -19.99 -11.02
CA GLU A 285 -10.50 -20.27 -10.11
C GLU A 285 -11.09 -18.95 -9.52
N TRP A 286 -10.36 -17.86 -9.59
CA TRP A 286 -10.68 -16.61 -8.92
C TRP A 286 -11.01 -15.43 -9.84
N THR A 287 -10.70 -15.53 -11.14
CA THR A 287 -10.90 -14.43 -12.11
C THR A 287 -12.35 -13.99 -12.26
N ASP A 288 -13.32 -14.88 -12.04
CA ASP A 288 -14.76 -14.54 -12.07
C ASP A 288 -15.24 -13.89 -10.75
N THR A 289 -14.55 -14.16 -9.64
CA THR A 289 -14.88 -13.63 -8.31
C THR A 289 -14.23 -12.26 -8.08
N ILE A 290 -12.97 -12.12 -8.50
CA ILE A 290 -12.17 -10.92 -8.31
C ILE A 290 -12.26 -10.06 -9.57
N ASP A 291 -13.08 -9.03 -9.50
CA ASP A 291 -13.45 -8.17 -10.64
C ASP A 291 -12.76 -6.80 -10.66
N ARG A 292 -12.05 -6.44 -9.57
CA ARG A 292 -11.42 -5.11 -9.42
C ARG A 292 -9.90 -5.13 -9.51
N LEU A 293 -9.28 -6.28 -9.40
CA LEU A 293 -7.82 -6.44 -9.35
C LEU A 293 -7.37 -7.55 -10.29
N PRO A 294 -6.15 -7.47 -10.84
CA PRO A 294 -5.52 -8.60 -11.52
C PRO A 294 -5.36 -9.80 -10.56
N VAL A 295 -5.43 -11.01 -11.09
CA VAL A 295 -5.22 -12.25 -10.34
C VAL A 295 -4.00 -12.96 -10.91
N VAL A 296 -3.03 -13.28 -10.06
CA VAL A 296 -1.75 -13.89 -10.47
C VAL A 296 -1.43 -15.12 -9.62
N ASP A 297 -0.57 -15.99 -10.14
CA ASP A 297 -0.06 -17.14 -9.37
C ASP A 297 0.90 -16.68 -8.28
N ALA A 298 0.68 -17.15 -7.04
CA ALA A 298 1.46 -16.74 -5.88
C ALA A 298 2.93 -17.21 -5.95
N ALA A 299 3.21 -18.35 -6.55
CA ALA A 299 4.57 -18.87 -6.69
C ALA A 299 5.33 -18.08 -7.75
N ASP A 300 4.70 -17.79 -8.91
CA ASP A 300 5.29 -16.97 -9.96
C ASP A 300 5.55 -15.54 -9.45
N TYR A 301 4.60 -14.97 -8.70
CA TYR A 301 4.78 -13.67 -8.05
C TYR A 301 5.93 -13.68 -7.03
N ASN A 302 6.01 -14.72 -6.19
CA ASN A 302 7.10 -14.87 -5.22
C ASN A 302 8.45 -14.93 -5.90
N ASP A 303 8.56 -15.72 -6.96
CA ASP A 303 9.81 -15.82 -7.73
C ASP A 303 10.19 -14.50 -8.38
N ALA A 304 9.23 -13.78 -8.97
CA ALA A 304 9.47 -12.48 -9.59
C ALA A 304 9.98 -11.43 -8.58
N ILE A 305 9.41 -11.39 -7.37
CA ILE A 305 9.73 -10.33 -6.40
C ILE A 305 10.89 -10.68 -5.49
N PHE A 306 11.02 -11.95 -5.07
CA PHE A 306 11.95 -12.34 -4.00
C PHE A 306 13.14 -13.17 -4.47
N SER A 307 13.11 -13.80 -5.68
CA SER A 307 14.20 -14.66 -6.17
C SER A 307 15.23 -13.93 -7.01
N GLY A 308 15.87 -12.90 -6.46
CA GLY A 308 16.91 -12.13 -7.16
C GLY A 308 16.58 -10.64 -7.22
N GLU A 309 16.92 -9.97 -8.32
CA GLU A 309 16.49 -8.58 -8.57
C GLU A 309 14.99 -8.55 -8.85
N THR A 310 14.33 -7.44 -8.50
CA THR A 310 12.91 -7.26 -8.83
C THR A 310 12.73 -7.13 -10.36
N PRO A 311 11.56 -7.46 -10.91
CA PRO A 311 11.35 -7.43 -12.36
C PRO A 311 11.18 -6.02 -12.92
N TYR A 312 11.30 -5.00 -12.10
CA TYR A 312 11.04 -3.61 -12.48
C TYR A 312 12.22 -2.97 -13.20
N ASP A 313 11.94 -2.33 -14.32
CA ASP A 313 12.90 -1.47 -15.02
C ASP A 313 12.80 -0.03 -14.48
N TRP A 314 13.59 0.28 -13.47
CA TRP A 314 13.57 1.57 -12.78
C TRP A 314 13.82 2.75 -13.72
N LYS A 315 14.66 2.57 -14.74
CA LYS A 315 14.97 3.62 -15.73
C LYS A 315 13.79 3.90 -16.64
N LYS A 316 12.99 2.91 -17.00
CA LYS A 316 11.73 3.14 -17.73
C LYS A 316 10.73 3.99 -16.95
N MET A 317 10.76 3.92 -15.61
CA MET A 317 9.90 4.72 -14.74
C MET A 317 10.30 6.21 -14.66
N SER A 318 11.43 6.57 -15.25
CA SER A 318 11.94 7.94 -15.28
C SER A 318 11.76 8.55 -16.68
N VAL A 319 11.09 9.68 -16.75
CA VAL A 319 10.95 10.47 -17.99
C VAL A 319 12.32 10.98 -18.47
N VAL A 320 13.19 11.33 -17.54
CA VAL A 320 14.53 11.84 -17.83
C VAL A 320 15.43 10.78 -18.46
N GLU A 321 15.39 9.54 -17.95
CA GLU A 321 16.24 8.46 -18.43
C GLU A 321 15.71 7.82 -19.72
N SER A 322 14.40 7.69 -19.84
CA SER A 322 13.77 6.94 -20.94
C SER A 322 13.37 7.79 -22.13
N GLY A 323 13.32 9.12 -21.99
CA GLY A 323 12.84 10.02 -23.03
C GLY A 323 11.32 9.92 -23.26
N GLU A 324 10.86 10.54 -24.36
CA GLU A 324 9.42 10.67 -24.62
C GLU A 324 8.72 9.32 -24.95
N ASP A 325 9.46 8.34 -25.47
CA ASP A 325 8.88 7.12 -26.06
C ASP A 325 8.86 5.91 -25.11
N ALA A 326 9.44 6.00 -23.91
CA ALA A 326 9.70 4.83 -23.09
C ALA A 326 9.26 4.93 -21.62
N TRP A 327 8.66 6.03 -21.22
CA TRP A 327 8.21 6.20 -19.84
C TRP A 327 6.98 5.32 -19.57
N ASP A 328 7.16 4.36 -18.68
CA ASP A 328 6.22 3.30 -18.35
C ASP A 328 6.20 3.13 -16.83
N PRO A 329 5.06 3.37 -16.14
CA PRO A 329 4.95 3.13 -14.69
C PRO A 329 5.00 1.65 -14.32
N GLN A 330 4.82 0.73 -15.30
CA GLN A 330 4.82 -0.73 -15.12
C GLN A 330 3.75 -1.26 -14.15
N ILE A 331 2.83 -0.44 -13.73
CA ILE A 331 1.60 -0.82 -13.06
C ILE A 331 0.47 0.14 -13.43
N ASP A 332 -0.77 -0.30 -13.29
CA ASP A 332 -1.94 0.53 -13.52
C ASP A 332 -2.10 1.57 -12.39
N MET A 333 -1.91 2.83 -12.73
CA MET A 333 -2.09 3.98 -11.85
C MET A 333 -3.22 4.87 -12.33
N GLN A 334 -3.97 5.42 -11.39
CA GLN A 334 -5.07 6.32 -11.67
C GLN A 334 -4.92 7.62 -10.86
N PRO A 335 -5.18 8.80 -11.45
CA PRO A 335 -5.24 10.04 -10.68
C PRO A 335 -6.41 9.99 -9.71
N MET A 336 -6.22 10.51 -8.50
CA MET A 336 -7.26 10.58 -7.49
C MET A 336 -8.10 11.85 -7.67
N ASN A 337 -9.39 11.69 -7.86
CA ASN A 337 -10.35 12.78 -7.77
C ASN A 337 -10.88 12.92 -6.32
N LEU A 338 -11.75 13.92 -6.07
CA LEU A 338 -12.31 14.15 -4.74
C LEU A 338 -13.11 12.96 -4.20
N ASP A 339 -13.81 12.22 -5.06
CA ASP A 339 -14.60 11.05 -4.63
C ASP A 339 -13.67 9.91 -4.23
N ASP A 340 -12.55 9.72 -4.95
CA ASP A 340 -11.51 8.77 -4.56
C ASP A 340 -10.86 9.15 -3.22
N MET A 341 -10.56 10.44 -3.00
CA MET A 341 -10.03 10.92 -1.72
C MET A 341 -10.99 10.63 -0.55
N LYS A 342 -12.30 10.82 -0.77
CA LYS A 342 -13.34 10.47 0.21
C LYS A 342 -13.48 8.96 0.41
N THR A 343 -13.34 8.18 -0.64
CA THR A 343 -13.50 6.73 -0.58
C THR A 343 -12.25 6.05 -0.03
N VAL A 344 -11.08 6.34 -0.60
CA VAL A 344 -9.81 5.66 -0.30
C VAL A 344 -9.15 6.21 0.95
N LEU A 345 -9.15 7.55 1.12
CA LEU A 345 -8.47 8.25 2.22
C LEU A 345 -9.40 8.65 3.37
N ASP A 346 -10.70 8.39 3.26
CA ASP A 346 -11.73 8.72 4.26
C ASP A 346 -11.91 10.22 4.54
N TRP A 347 -11.59 11.08 3.58
CA TRP A 347 -11.80 12.52 3.77
C TRP A 347 -13.29 12.83 3.98
N LYS A 348 -13.59 13.54 5.07
CA LYS A 348 -14.95 13.92 5.43
C LYS A 348 -15.18 15.40 5.20
N GLU A 349 -16.35 15.75 4.67
CA GLU A 349 -16.68 17.14 4.37
C GLU A 349 -16.70 18.02 5.63
N GLU A 350 -17.06 17.45 6.79
CA GLU A 350 -17.05 18.15 8.07
C GLU A 350 -15.64 18.51 8.57
N ASP A 351 -14.60 17.79 8.12
CA ASP A 351 -13.20 18.03 8.50
C ASP A 351 -12.51 19.03 7.58
N LYS A 352 -13.21 19.49 6.53
CA LYS A 352 -12.68 20.46 5.58
C LYS A 352 -12.37 21.79 6.26
N PRO A 353 -11.13 22.29 6.14
CA PRO A 353 -10.79 23.60 6.73
C PRO A 353 -11.64 24.73 6.14
N ASN A 354 -12.04 25.66 6.99
CA ASN A 354 -12.85 26.81 6.56
C ASN A 354 -12.14 27.63 5.48
N GLY A 355 -12.81 27.80 4.34
CA GLY A 355 -12.28 28.55 3.20
C GLY A 355 -11.27 27.79 2.33
N TYR A 356 -10.98 26.53 2.65
CA TYR A 356 -10.12 25.68 1.82
C TYR A 356 -10.81 25.34 0.48
N SER A 357 -10.06 25.44 -0.59
CA SER A 357 -10.49 25.04 -1.93
C SER A 357 -9.46 24.05 -2.48
N LEU A 358 -9.92 22.85 -2.76
CA LEU A 358 -9.09 21.83 -3.42
C LEU A 358 -8.62 22.37 -4.79
N PRO A 359 -7.35 22.17 -5.20
CA PRO A 359 -6.89 22.51 -6.54
C PRO A 359 -7.78 21.91 -7.63
N GLY A 360 -7.99 22.69 -8.72
CA GLY A 360 -8.91 22.32 -9.79
C GLY A 360 -8.62 20.96 -10.42
N ALA A 361 -7.37 20.55 -10.49
CA ALA A 361 -6.95 19.26 -11.02
C ALA A 361 -7.64 18.04 -10.38
N TYR A 362 -8.13 18.15 -9.15
CA TYR A 362 -8.82 17.07 -8.42
C TYR A 362 -10.35 17.14 -8.51
N THR A 363 -10.89 18.20 -9.08
CA THR A 363 -12.33 18.40 -9.25
C THR A 363 -12.73 18.60 -10.71
N ASP A 364 -11.77 18.80 -11.61
CA ASP A 364 -11.98 18.95 -13.04
C ASP A 364 -11.88 17.56 -13.71
N SER A 365 -13.02 17.08 -14.19
CA SER A 365 -13.10 15.77 -14.88
C SER A 365 -12.22 15.70 -16.13
N ALA A 366 -12.01 16.82 -16.83
CA ALA A 366 -11.17 16.86 -18.03
C ALA A 366 -9.67 16.65 -17.68
N ALA A 367 -9.18 17.29 -16.60
CA ALA A 367 -7.81 17.09 -16.13
C ALA A 367 -7.59 15.66 -15.63
N GLN A 368 -8.59 15.08 -14.96
CA GLN A 368 -8.55 13.68 -14.51
C GLN A 368 -8.53 12.71 -15.71
N GLU A 369 -9.41 12.91 -16.69
CA GLU A 369 -9.47 12.08 -17.89
C GLU A 369 -8.19 12.18 -18.74
N GLU A 370 -7.62 13.38 -18.89
CA GLU A 370 -6.34 13.60 -19.56
C GLU A 370 -5.20 12.84 -18.87
N THR A 371 -5.12 12.90 -17.54
CA THR A 371 -4.10 12.18 -16.76
C THR A 371 -4.31 10.67 -16.82
N THR A 372 -5.56 10.20 -16.71
CA THR A 372 -5.88 8.77 -16.86
C THR A 372 -5.43 8.25 -18.23
N GLN A 373 -5.74 8.99 -19.31
CA GLN A 373 -5.33 8.60 -20.66
C GLN A 373 -3.79 8.62 -20.80
N LEU A 374 -3.13 9.64 -20.24
CA LEU A 374 -1.66 9.74 -20.27
C LEU A 374 -1.00 8.52 -19.61
N TYR A 375 -1.52 8.07 -18.46
CA TYR A 375 -1.00 6.88 -17.78
C TYR A 375 -1.33 5.58 -18.52
N ALA A 376 -2.53 5.47 -19.08
CA ALA A 376 -2.90 4.33 -19.95
C ALA A 376 -2.00 4.23 -21.17
N ASP A 377 -1.67 5.36 -21.80
CA ASP A 377 -0.77 5.40 -22.97
C ASP A 377 0.70 5.06 -22.59
N ARG A 378 1.10 5.35 -21.35
CA ARG A 378 2.45 5.08 -20.80
C ARG A 378 2.56 3.69 -20.17
N PHE A 379 1.45 3.09 -19.78
CA PHE A 379 1.41 1.73 -19.23
C PHE A 379 1.49 0.72 -20.37
N GLN A 380 2.71 0.28 -20.69
CA GLN A 380 3.01 -0.56 -21.85
C GLN A 380 3.45 -1.98 -21.47
N SER A 381 3.83 -2.21 -20.23
CA SER A 381 4.28 -3.52 -19.76
C SER A 381 3.92 -3.72 -18.28
N ASN A 382 3.53 -4.95 -17.95
CA ASN A 382 3.36 -5.38 -16.56
C ASN A 382 4.33 -6.55 -16.32
N PRO A 383 5.44 -6.35 -15.58
CA PRO A 383 6.41 -7.40 -15.35
C PRO A 383 5.92 -8.50 -14.39
N LEU A 384 4.69 -8.37 -13.87
CA LEU A 384 4.07 -9.30 -12.94
C LEU A 384 2.99 -10.18 -13.60
N GLU A 385 2.75 -10.00 -14.92
CA GLU A 385 1.85 -10.82 -15.73
C GLU A 385 2.56 -11.87 -16.59
#